data_a701351bc10fae3f3530300490f6a984
#
_entry.id   a701351bc10fae3f3530300490f6a984
#
_cell.length_a   1.000
_cell.length_b   1.000
_cell.length_c   1.000
_cell.angle_alpha   90.00
_cell.angle_beta   90.00
_cell.angle_gamma   90.00
#
_symmetry.space_group_name_H-M   'P 1'
#
loop_
_entity.id
_entity.type
_entity.pdbx_description
1 polymer ?
#
loop_
_entity_poly.entity_id
_entity_poly.type
_entity_poly.pdbx_seq_one_letter_code
_entity_poly.pdbx_strand_id
1 'polypeptide(L)'
;MRHHAAVTEGDQFADVLRANRAYAKTFSLAADLDGRAVRRLAVLTCIDSRIDPLAMLGLERGDAKIVRNAGARVTDDTLTTLVVARYLLDVERLMVIAHTDCRMVAASDEDLRRAILESGGPETADLSFSTSADQAASVRADVERVRSFERLRALHVGGFIYDVTTGLLARIC
;
A
#
# COMPACT_ATOMS: atom_id res chain seq x y z
N MET A 1 19.06 4.45 -16.27
CA MET A 1 18.69 3.01 -16.32
C MET A 1 19.32 2.32 -15.12
N ARG A 2 18.52 1.81 -14.18
CA ARG A 2 19.03 0.96 -13.10
C ARG A 2 19.15 -0.44 -13.68
N HIS A 3 20.37 -0.97 -13.78
CA HIS A 3 20.62 -2.33 -14.25
C HIS A 3 20.06 -3.34 -13.25
N HIS A 4 19.24 -4.27 -13.72
CA HIS A 4 18.92 -5.48 -12.98
C HIS A 4 20.21 -6.32 -12.87
N ALA A 5 20.83 -6.29 -11.68
CA ALA A 5 21.91 -7.25 -11.40
C ALA A 5 21.27 -8.64 -11.28
N ALA A 6 21.78 -9.59 -12.08
CA ALA A 6 21.39 -10.99 -11.94
C ALA A 6 21.80 -11.48 -10.55
N VAL A 7 20.85 -12.09 -9.83
CA VAL A 7 21.12 -12.77 -8.55
C VAL A 7 21.89 -14.05 -8.89
N THR A 8 23.16 -14.14 -8.48
CA THR A 8 24.01 -15.33 -8.67
C THR A 8 23.60 -16.45 -7.69
N GLU A 9 23.92 -17.71 -8.03
CA GLU A 9 23.74 -18.88 -7.15
C GLU A 9 24.50 -18.67 -5.83
N GLY A 10 23.80 -18.19 -4.82
CA GLY A 10 24.27 -17.86 -3.47
C GLY A 10 23.08 -17.44 -2.64
N ASP A 11 23.30 -16.93 -1.45
CA ASP A 11 22.23 -16.32 -0.64
C ASP A 11 21.59 -15.14 -1.40
N GLN A 12 20.37 -15.37 -1.90
CA GLN A 12 19.59 -14.40 -2.70
C GLN A 12 19.30 -13.10 -1.95
N PHE A 13 19.56 -13.03 -0.66
CA PHE A 13 19.35 -11.87 0.21
C PHE A 13 20.67 -11.21 0.67
N ALA A 14 21.83 -11.71 0.23
CA ALA A 14 23.14 -11.27 0.72
C ALA A 14 23.39 -9.76 0.53
N ASP A 15 22.89 -9.17 -0.55
CA ASP A 15 23.00 -7.74 -0.87
C ASP A 15 22.19 -6.89 0.10
N VAL A 16 20.92 -7.23 0.33
CA VAL A 16 20.03 -6.51 1.25
C VAL A 16 20.44 -6.67 2.70
N LEU A 17 20.95 -7.87 3.09
CA LEU A 17 21.49 -8.08 4.44
C LEU A 17 22.77 -7.26 4.66
N ARG A 18 23.63 -7.12 3.67
CA ARG A 18 24.79 -6.23 3.73
C ARG A 18 24.37 -4.77 3.87
N ALA A 19 23.40 -4.33 3.07
CA ALA A 19 22.86 -2.97 3.16
C ALA A 19 22.21 -2.70 4.54
N ASN A 20 21.48 -3.69 5.10
CA ASN A 20 20.90 -3.59 6.45
C ASN A 20 21.98 -3.46 7.53
N ARG A 21 23.07 -4.21 7.46
CA ARG A 21 24.19 -4.06 8.40
C ARG A 21 24.85 -2.66 8.34
N ALA A 22 24.90 -2.04 7.16
CA ALA A 22 25.37 -0.67 7.02
C ALA A 22 24.38 0.35 7.64
N TYR A 23 23.10 0.18 7.35
CA TYR A 23 22.00 0.98 7.93
C TYR A 23 22.00 0.91 9.45
N ALA A 24 22.16 -0.29 10.04
CA ALA A 24 22.14 -0.49 11.48
C ALA A 24 23.25 0.28 12.25
N LYS A 25 24.37 0.59 11.59
CA LYS A 25 25.46 1.36 12.21
C LYS A 25 25.12 2.82 12.49
N THR A 26 24.16 3.37 11.73
CA THR A 26 23.71 4.78 11.86
C THR A 26 22.26 4.87 12.33
N PHE A 27 21.64 3.70 12.59
CA PHE A 27 20.26 3.66 13.04
C PHE A 27 20.12 4.20 14.46
N SER A 28 19.22 5.15 14.63
CA SER A 28 18.70 5.57 15.93
C SER A 28 17.18 5.63 15.86
N LEU A 29 16.52 5.17 16.89
CA LEU A 29 15.09 5.34 17.07
C LEU A 29 14.86 6.46 18.08
N ALA A 30 13.97 7.40 17.76
CA ALA A 30 13.55 8.40 18.73
C ALA A 30 12.89 7.72 19.93
N ALA A 31 13.25 8.13 21.14
CA ALA A 31 12.88 7.44 22.39
C ALA A 31 11.36 7.44 22.67
N ASP A 32 10.62 8.34 22.03
CA ASP A 32 9.16 8.51 22.12
C ASP A 32 8.37 7.67 21.12
N LEU A 33 9.01 6.93 20.23
CA LEU A 33 8.36 6.05 19.28
C LEU A 33 8.07 4.67 19.89
N ASP A 34 6.84 4.47 20.35
CA ASP A 34 6.35 3.25 21.00
C ASP A 34 5.58 2.29 20.06
N GLY A 35 5.61 2.55 18.76
CA GLY A 35 4.89 1.76 17.75
C GLY A 35 3.46 2.24 17.46
N ARG A 36 2.96 3.27 18.12
CA ARG A 36 1.69 3.93 17.78
C ARG A 36 1.88 4.91 16.63
N ALA A 37 0.77 5.32 16.00
CA ALA A 37 0.82 6.32 14.94
C ALA A 37 0.81 7.74 15.54
N VAL A 38 1.94 8.44 15.56
CA VAL A 38 2.07 9.79 16.15
C VAL A 38 1.02 10.76 15.60
N ARG A 39 0.73 10.69 14.29
CA ARG A 39 -0.31 11.52 13.65
C ARG A 39 -1.69 10.87 13.59
N ARG A 40 -1.87 9.75 14.28
CA ARG A 40 -3.12 8.99 14.30
C ARG A 40 -3.65 8.65 12.90
N LEU A 41 -2.73 8.45 11.96
CA LEU A 41 -2.99 8.25 10.54
C LEU A 41 -2.65 6.83 10.11
N ALA A 42 -3.53 6.22 9.31
CA ALA A 42 -3.20 5.09 8.46
C ALA A 42 -3.29 5.50 6.99
N VAL A 43 -2.44 4.90 6.18
CA VAL A 43 -2.40 5.06 4.73
C VAL A 43 -2.49 3.67 4.11
N LEU A 44 -3.54 3.43 3.32
CA LEU A 44 -3.63 2.28 2.43
C LEU A 44 -3.24 2.74 1.03
N THR A 45 -2.21 2.14 0.45
CA THR A 45 -1.76 2.47 -0.91
C THR A 45 -1.28 1.25 -1.68
N CYS A 46 -0.94 1.44 -2.96
CA CYS A 46 -0.49 0.36 -3.84
C CYS A 46 0.94 -0.11 -3.50
N ILE A 47 1.25 -1.38 -3.87
CA ILE A 47 2.60 -1.95 -3.81
C ILE A 47 3.57 -1.36 -4.85
N ASP A 48 3.11 -0.48 -5.74
CA ASP A 48 3.91 0.13 -6.80
C ASP A 48 5.18 0.77 -6.25
N SER A 49 6.34 0.34 -6.74
CA SER A 49 7.65 0.76 -6.24
C SER A 49 7.99 2.24 -6.47
N ARG A 50 7.23 2.95 -7.30
CA ARG A 50 7.34 4.40 -7.50
C ARG A 50 6.79 5.20 -6.33
N ILE A 51 6.01 4.58 -5.43
CA ILE A 51 5.34 5.24 -4.31
C ILE A 51 6.17 5.09 -3.05
N ASP A 52 6.64 6.22 -2.50
CA ASP A 52 7.12 6.32 -1.13
C ASP A 52 6.02 7.01 -0.29
N PRO A 53 5.26 6.25 0.49
CA PRO A 53 4.08 6.78 1.18
C PRO A 53 4.40 7.78 2.29
N LEU A 54 5.57 7.73 2.88
CA LEU A 54 5.98 8.74 3.87
C LEU A 54 6.41 10.01 3.16
N ALA A 55 7.32 9.92 2.18
CA ALA A 55 7.85 11.08 1.49
C ALA A 55 6.74 11.87 0.75
N MET A 56 5.81 11.20 0.04
CA MET A 56 4.75 11.88 -0.70
C MET A 56 3.75 12.65 0.18
N LEU A 57 3.68 12.31 1.47
CA LEU A 57 2.79 12.95 2.45
C LEU A 57 3.53 13.90 3.41
N GLY A 58 4.84 14.07 3.25
CA GLY A 58 5.66 14.86 4.18
C GLY A 58 5.67 14.27 5.59
N LEU A 59 5.68 12.95 5.70
CA LEU A 59 5.67 12.20 6.94
C LEU A 59 7.04 11.61 7.25
N GLU A 60 7.28 11.38 8.54
CA GLU A 60 8.48 10.73 9.05
C GLU A 60 8.15 9.34 9.63
N ARG A 61 9.20 8.60 9.99
CA ARG A 61 9.07 7.31 10.66
C ARG A 61 8.30 7.47 11.98
N GLY A 62 7.25 6.66 12.16
CA GLY A 62 6.38 6.70 13.33
C GLY A 62 5.11 7.54 13.15
N ASP A 63 5.05 8.44 12.16
CA ASP A 63 3.91 9.32 11.94
C ASP A 63 2.62 8.57 11.58
N ALA A 64 2.73 7.52 10.76
CA ALA A 64 1.57 6.80 10.24
C ALA A 64 1.77 5.29 10.16
N LYS A 65 0.67 4.55 10.10
CA LYS A 65 0.64 3.13 9.73
C LYS A 65 0.49 3.01 8.22
N ILE A 66 1.41 2.28 7.59
CA ILE A 66 1.39 2.08 6.14
C ILE A 66 0.94 0.65 5.84
N VAL A 67 -0.16 0.53 5.09
CA VAL A 67 -0.70 -0.73 4.55
C VAL A 67 -0.56 -0.68 3.04
N ARG A 68 -0.10 -1.77 2.42
CA ARG A 68 0.08 -1.83 0.97
C ARG A 68 -0.42 -3.16 0.42
N ASN A 69 -1.17 -3.07 -0.69
CA ASN A 69 -1.56 -4.22 -1.49
C ASN A 69 -1.68 -3.83 -2.98
N ALA A 70 -1.90 -4.79 -3.86
CA ALA A 70 -2.11 -4.52 -5.27
C ALA A 70 -3.39 -3.67 -5.48
N GLY A 71 -3.22 -2.47 -6.06
CA GLY A 71 -4.33 -1.56 -6.36
C GLY A 71 -4.87 -0.73 -5.18
N ALA A 72 -4.25 -0.78 -4.00
CA ALA A 72 -4.70 -0.04 -2.81
C ALA A 72 -6.13 -0.42 -2.37
N ARG A 73 -6.49 -1.72 -2.42
CA ARG A 73 -7.87 -2.19 -2.21
C ARG A 73 -8.18 -2.49 -0.74
N VAL A 74 -9.38 -2.14 -0.33
CA VAL A 74 -9.93 -2.52 0.97
C VAL A 74 -10.46 -3.96 0.89
N THR A 75 -9.60 -4.93 1.19
CA THR A 75 -9.92 -6.35 1.32
C THR A 75 -10.35 -6.71 2.74
N ASP A 76 -10.81 -7.93 3.00
CA ASP A 76 -11.13 -8.41 4.36
C ASP A 76 -9.89 -8.39 5.27
N ASP A 77 -8.73 -8.74 4.73
CA ASP A 77 -7.45 -8.67 5.44
C ASP A 77 -7.08 -7.21 5.78
N THR A 78 -7.32 -6.28 4.84
CA THR A 78 -7.15 -4.84 5.11
C THR A 78 -8.08 -4.37 6.23
N LEU A 79 -9.36 -4.77 6.23
CA LEU A 79 -10.30 -4.41 7.30
C LEU A 79 -9.83 -4.93 8.67
N THR A 80 -9.36 -6.17 8.72
CA THR A 80 -8.80 -6.77 9.94
C THR A 80 -7.59 -5.98 10.45
N THR A 81 -6.66 -5.63 9.55
CA THR A 81 -5.50 -4.80 9.86
C THR A 81 -5.90 -3.42 10.40
N LEU A 82 -6.92 -2.79 9.79
CA LEU A 82 -7.42 -1.48 10.23
C LEU A 82 -8.09 -1.54 11.62
N VAL A 83 -8.73 -2.67 11.98
CA VAL A 83 -9.26 -2.86 13.36
C VAL A 83 -8.11 -2.84 14.37
N VAL A 84 -7.02 -3.57 14.11
CA VAL A 84 -5.83 -3.54 14.97
C VAL A 84 -5.25 -2.12 15.04
N ALA A 85 -5.11 -1.45 13.89
CA ALA A 85 -4.59 -0.09 13.83
C ALA A 85 -5.45 0.90 14.63
N ARG A 86 -6.78 0.79 14.53
CA ARG A 86 -7.74 1.66 15.23
C ARG A 86 -7.69 1.50 16.74
N TYR A 87 -7.69 0.25 17.24
CA TYR A 87 -7.90 -0.01 18.66
C TYR A 87 -6.62 -0.20 19.46
N LEU A 88 -5.51 -0.58 18.81
CA LEU A 88 -4.25 -0.87 19.50
C LEU A 88 -3.10 0.08 19.12
N LEU A 89 -3.22 0.83 18.00
CA LEU A 89 -2.14 1.67 17.47
C LEU A 89 -2.56 3.13 17.26
N ASP A 90 -3.63 3.56 17.91
CA ASP A 90 -4.15 4.94 17.99
C ASP A 90 -4.50 5.58 16.64
N VAL A 91 -4.89 4.81 15.63
CA VAL A 91 -5.33 5.35 14.34
C VAL A 91 -6.74 5.90 14.43
N GLU A 92 -6.95 7.14 13.99
CA GLU A 92 -8.26 7.81 13.96
C GLU A 92 -8.70 8.21 12.55
N ARG A 93 -7.78 8.24 11.59
CA ARG A 93 -8.05 8.61 10.20
C ARG A 93 -7.30 7.72 9.22
N LEU A 94 -7.94 7.45 8.09
CA LEU A 94 -7.42 6.61 7.01
C LEU A 94 -7.45 7.39 5.69
N MET A 95 -6.35 7.35 4.97
CA MET A 95 -6.28 7.70 3.57
C MET A 95 -6.24 6.42 2.72
N VAL A 96 -7.19 6.26 1.81
CA VAL A 96 -7.17 5.24 0.75
C VAL A 96 -6.62 5.92 -0.49
N ILE A 97 -5.41 5.56 -0.91
CA ILE A 97 -4.66 6.26 -1.97
C ILE A 97 -4.37 5.29 -3.11
N ALA A 98 -5.17 5.36 -4.16
CA ALA A 98 -4.86 4.77 -5.46
C ALA A 98 -3.85 5.64 -6.23
N HIS A 99 -3.40 5.23 -7.42
CA HIS A 99 -2.44 6.02 -8.20
C HIS A 99 -2.65 5.89 -9.71
N THR A 100 -2.27 6.90 -10.47
CA THR A 100 -2.29 6.86 -11.93
C THR A 100 -1.35 5.79 -12.48
N ASP A 101 -1.60 5.31 -13.69
CA ASP A 101 -0.80 4.27 -14.36
C ASP A 101 -0.66 2.98 -13.52
N CYS A 102 -1.73 2.60 -12.83
CA CYS A 102 -1.79 1.38 -12.03
C CYS A 102 -2.16 0.17 -12.92
N ARG A 103 -1.38 -0.92 -12.81
CA ARG A 103 -1.67 -2.15 -13.55
C ARG A 103 -3.04 -2.74 -13.23
N MET A 104 -3.53 -2.55 -12.00
CA MET A 104 -4.84 -3.04 -11.55
C MET A 104 -6.02 -2.28 -12.15
N VAL A 105 -5.77 -1.15 -12.82
CA VAL A 105 -6.77 -0.33 -13.54
C VAL A 105 -6.69 -0.56 -15.04
N ALA A 106 -5.49 -0.80 -15.56
CA ALA A 106 -5.24 -0.96 -16.99
C ALA A 106 -5.64 -2.34 -17.55
N ALA A 107 -5.94 -3.33 -16.69
CA ALA A 107 -6.22 -4.70 -17.07
C ALA A 107 -7.45 -5.25 -16.34
N SER A 108 -8.15 -6.20 -16.95
CA SER A 108 -9.17 -7.02 -16.28
C SER A 108 -8.49 -8.16 -15.49
N ASP A 109 -9.24 -8.83 -14.60
CA ASP A 109 -8.76 -10.03 -13.90
C ASP A 109 -8.34 -11.12 -14.92
N GLU A 110 -9.07 -11.24 -16.03
CA GLU A 110 -8.75 -12.19 -17.12
C GLU A 110 -7.44 -11.83 -17.83
N ASP A 111 -7.20 -10.54 -18.10
CA ASP A 111 -5.94 -10.09 -18.69
C ASP A 111 -4.75 -10.34 -17.77
N LEU A 112 -4.94 -10.20 -16.46
CA LEU A 112 -3.89 -10.50 -15.48
C LEU A 112 -3.61 -12.01 -15.41
N ARG A 113 -4.64 -12.87 -15.41
CA ARG A 113 -4.46 -14.33 -15.45
C ARG A 113 -3.67 -14.76 -16.69
N ARG A 114 -4.07 -14.26 -17.85
CA ARG A 114 -3.36 -14.53 -19.11
C ARG A 114 -1.91 -14.07 -19.04
N ALA A 115 -1.65 -12.85 -18.58
CA ALA A 115 -0.28 -12.33 -18.47
C ALA A 115 0.59 -13.13 -17.48
N ILE A 116 0.01 -13.65 -16.39
CA ILE A 116 0.70 -14.54 -15.45
C ILE A 116 1.09 -15.84 -16.14
N LEU A 117 0.18 -16.49 -16.86
CA LEU A 117 0.49 -17.71 -17.62
C LEU A 117 1.57 -17.48 -18.68
N GLU A 118 1.46 -16.40 -19.47
CA GLU A 118 2.43 -16.02 -20.49
C GLU A 118 3.84 -15.74 -19.90
N SER A 119 3.91 -15.31 -18.64
CA SER A 119 5.18 -15.11 -17.92
C SER A 119 5.76 -16.41 -17.31
N GLY A 120 5.12 -17.56 -17.53
CA GLY A 120 5.50 -18.85 -16.96
C GLY A 120 4.97 -19.07 -15.54
N GLY A 121 4.03 -18.25 -15.06
CA GLY A 121 3.37 -18.44 -13.79
C GLY A 121 2.29 -19.53 -13.81
N PRO A 122 1.71 -19.87 -12.64
CA PRO A 122 0.68 -20.91 -12.52
C PRO A 122 -0.69 -20.42 -12.98
N GLU A 123 -1.63 -21.37 -13.13
CA GLU A 123 -3.05 -21.08 -13.20
C GLU A 123 -3.54 -20.35 -11.93
N THR A 124 -4.42 -19.35 -12.12
CA THR A 124 -4.90 -18.46 -11.03
C THR A 124 -6.41 -18.24 -11.12
N ALA A 125 -7.17 -19.25 -11.62
CA ALA A 125 -8.63 -19.14 -11.80
C ALA A 125 -9.39 -18.94 -10.48
N ASP A 126 -8.81 -19.39 -9.37
CA ASP A 126 -9.34 -19.27 -8.00
C ASP A 126 -9.05 -17.90 -7.35
N LEU A 127 -8.20 -17.06 -7.97
CA LEU A 127 -7.83 -15.77 -7.43
C LEU A 127 -8.68 -14.64 -8.04
N SER A 128 -9.09 -13.69 -7.19
CA SER A 128 -9.62 -12.39 -7.60
C SER A 128 -8.56 -11.32 -7.38
N PHE A 129 -8.23 -10.61 -8.45
CA PHE A 129 -7.26 -9.50 -8.40
C PHE A 129 -7.91 -8.17 -8.07
N SER A 130 -9.25 -8.12 -8.03
CA SER A 130 -10.02 -6.91 -7.72
C SER A 130 -9.68 -5.74 -8.64
N THR A 131 -9.48 -6.00 -9.93
CA THR A 131 -9.25 -4.97 -10.95
C THR A 131 -10.47 -4.08 -11.15
N SER A 132 -10.28 -2.89 -11.68
CA SER A 132 -11.38 -1.96 -12.00
C SER A 132 -10.95 -0.96 -13.05
N ALA A 133 -11.78 -0.79 -14.08
CA ALA A 133 -11.56 0.19 -15.12
C ALA A 133 -11.81 1.65 -14.66
N ASP A 134 -12.60 1.85 -13.61
CA ASP A 134 -12.85 3.17 -13.00
C ASP A 134 -12.21 3.25 -11.62
N GLN A 135 -11.03 3.86 -11.59
CA GLN A 135 -10.26 4.02 -10.37
C GLN A 135 -10.97 4.91 -9.33
N ALA A 136 -11.63 5.98 -9.78
CA ALA A 136 -12.32 6.88 -8.86
C ALA A 136 -13.54 6.20 -8.23
N ALA A 137 -14.30 5.41 -8.99
CA ALA A 137 -15.39 4.60 -8.47
C ALA A 137 -14.87 3.55 -7.48
N SER A 138 -13.75 2.88 -7.79
CA SER A 138 -13.10 1.93 -6.86
C SER A 138 -12.71 2.56 -5.54
N VAL A 139 -12.08 3.73 -5.58
CA VAL A 139 -11.70 4.48 -4.36
C VAL A 139 -12.93 4.83 -3.54
N ARG A 140 -14.03 5.29 -4.17
CA ARG A 140 -15.30 5.57 -3.46
C ARG A 140 -15.88 4.32 -2.82
N ALA A 141 -15.90 3.21 -3.55
CA ALA A 141 -16.42 1.93 -3.04
C ALA A 141 -15.58 1.43 -1.86
N ASP A 142 -14.25 1.53 -1.93
CA ASP A 142 -13.35 1.12 -0.86
C ASP A 142 -13.50 2.02 0.39
N VAL A 143 -13.66 3.34 0.22
CA VAL A 143 -13.96 4.25 1.32
C VAL A 143 -15.29 3.91 1.98
N GLU A 144 -16.34 3.63 1.18
CA GLU A 144 -17.66 3.27 1.70
C GLU A 144 -17.63 1.91 2.41
N ARG A 145 -16.84 0.95 1.91
CA ARG A 145 -16.64 -0.34 2.57
C ARG A 145 -16.07 -0.20 3.98
N VAL A 146 -15.12 0.72 4.20
CA VAL A 146 -14.61 1.00 5.55
C VAL A 146 -15.66 1.69 6.41
N ARG A 147 -16.37 2.70 5.87
CA ARG A 147 -17.39 3.47 6.60
C ARG A 147 -18.57 2.61 7.04
N SER A 148 -18.99 1.67 6.21
CA SER A 148 -20.08 0.73 6.50
C SER A 148 -19.67 -0.41 7.43
N PHE A 149 -18.36 -0.65 7.61
CA PHE A 149 -17.87 -1.69 8.50
C PHE A 149 -18.02 -1.25 9.95
N GLU A 150 -18.93 -1.86 10.68
CA GLU A 150 -19.36 -1.44 12.02
C GLU A 150 -18.21 -1.17 12.99
N ARG A 151 -17.19 -2.04 12.98
CA ARG A 151 -16.01 -1.93 13.86
C ARG A 151 -15.13 -0.72 13.56
N LEU A 152 -15.30 -0.06 12.41
CA LEU A 152 -14.50 1.08 11.98
C LEU A 152 -15.32 2.38 11.79
N ARG A 153 -16.58 2.42 12.22
CA ARG A 153 -17.49 3.59 12.06
C ARG A 153 -16.92 4.90 12.61
N ALA A 154 -16.08 4.82 13.65
CA ALA A 154 -15.46 6.02 14.23
C ALA A 154 -14.17 6.46 13.49
N LEU A 155 -13.77 5.76 12.42
CA LEU A 155 -12.61 6.10 11.64
C LEU A 155 -12.96 7.16 10.58
N HIS A 156 -12.23 8.27 10.54
CA HIS A 156 -12.38 9.26 9.48
C HIS A 156 -11.68 8.77 8.22
N VAL A 157 -12.42 8.55 7.14
CA VAL A 157 -11.88 7.95 5.91
C VAL A 157 -12.02 8.91 4.73
N GLY A 158 -10.91 9.13 4.01
CA GLY A 158 -10.86 9.88 2.76
C GLY A 158 -10.24 9.07 1.64
N GLY A 159 -10.72 9.29 0.41
CA GLY A 159 -10.22 8.64 -0.80
C GLY A 159 -9.46 9.61 -1.70
N PHE A 160 -8.33 9.15 -2.25
CA PHE A 160 -7.40 9.97 -3.03
C PHE A 160 -6.83 9.19 -4.21
N ILE A 161 -6.37 9.92 -5.23
CA ILE A 161 -5.53 9.39 -6.31
C ILE A 161 -4.22 10.17 -6.34
N TYR A 162 -3.12 9.45 -6.29
CA TYR A 162 -1.76 9.98 -6.43
C TYR A 162 -1.31 9.92 -7.89
N ASP A 163 -0.84 11.02 -8.42
CA ASP A 163 -0.26 11.07 -9.76
C ASP A 163 1.23 10.74 -9.68
N VAL A 164 1.62 9.59 -10.22
CA VAL A 164 3.01 9.10 -10.19
C VAL A 164 3.97 9.93 -11.05
N THR A 165 3.44 10.83 -11.91
CA THR A 165 4.25 11.69 -12.77
C THR A 165 4.52 13.04 -12.12
N THR A 166 3.53 13.61 -11.48
CA THR A 166 3.60 14.96 -10.88
C THR A 166 3.83 14.96 -9.37
N GLY A 167 3.56 13.84 -8.70
CA GLY A 167 3.61 13.74 -7.25
C GLY A 167 2.42 14.37 -6.52
N LEU A 168 1.38 14.79 -7.25
CA LEU A 168 0.20 15.43 -6.66
C LEU A 168 -0.84 14.42 -6.20
N LEU A 169 -1.55 14.76 -5.12
CA LEU A 169 -2.73 14.05 -4.62
C LEU A 169 -4.00 14.79 -5.01
N ALA A 170 -4.92 14.09 -5.68
CA ALA A 170 -6.28 14.54 -5.91
C ALA A 170 -7.24 13.88 -4.92
N ARG A 171 -8.05 14.65 -4.21
CA ARG A 171 -9.10 14.11 -3.33
C ARG A 171 -10.30 13.67 -4.17
N ILE A 172 -10.82 12.47 -3.91
CA ILE A 172 -11.96 11.86 -4.61
C ILE A 172 -13.22 11.88 -3.75
N CYS A 173 -13.09 11.67 -2.43
CA CYS A 173 -14.21 11.71 -1.46
C CYS A 173 -13.72 11.86 -0.01
#